data_837e23476af3b36ed7ae921d0d144dda
#
_entry.id   837e23476af3b36ed7ae921d0d144dda
#
_cell.length_a   1.000
_cell.length_b   1.000
_cell.length_c   1.000
_cell.angle_alpha   90.00
_cell.angle_beta   90.00
_cell.angle_gamma   90.00
#
_symmetry.space_group_name_H-M   'P 1'
#
loop_
_entity.id
_entity.type
_entity.pdbx_description
1 polymer ?
#
loop_
_entity_poly.entity_id
_entity_poly.type
_entity_poly.pdbx_seq_one_letter_code
_entity_poly.pdbx_strand_id
1 'polypeptide(L)'
;MLIGGVSGGTPLVSVTTFWFRQIFDGATIARAAAALLVFALAFGVAGGAQARYASIVIDYDTGRVLHETNADTRNYPASLVKMMTLYLAFEALDRGDLKLDQRLKVSRRAAGMPASKLGLRRGERITVKTAILALVTKSANDAAVVVAEALAGRETKFARLMTAKARELGMKRTSFRNASGLPNRRQMSTARDMATLARALIRDFPKKYAYFSTKQFIYKGRKLRNHNRLLKSYRGTDGIKTGYIRASGFNLVASVKRNGRRLIAVVFGGKTPRSRDRHIAKLLDRGFAKLASIGPDKIPPPPPRKPAFALAADFAPSPEIAPAQATTRARPAPSKKAAAQKKPTPPKVPTVEIGSSETAIPDPSWGIQVGAYYRYKPAKKAAVTAAQRLPDLLENARVTITHIQGQRGRIYRSRLIGLTEAKARAACRSLTKAKLDCLVIRVGRRLAMAN
;
A
#
# COMPACT_ATOMS: atom_id res chain seq x y z
N MET A 1 -23.19 -21.10 101.81
CA MET A 1 -22.00 -20.50 102.35
C MET A 1 -21.41 -19.59 101.35
N LEU A 2 -21.67 -18.29 101.41
CA LEU A 2 -20.71 -17.19 101.39
C LEU A 2 -19.78 -17.14 100.22
N ILE A 3 -19.54 -16.10 99.47
CA ILE A 3 -19.44 -14.66 99.54
C ILE A 3 -19.08 -14.28 98.11
N GLY A 4 -19.59 -13.37 97.33
CA GLY A 4 -19.40 -11.94 97.39
C GLY A 4 -18.25 -11.50 96.48
N GLY A 5 -18.53 -10.64 95.55
CA GLY A 5 -17.47 -10.00 94.76
C GLY A 5 -18.01 -9.13 93.59
N VAL A 6 -18.24 -7.87 93.90
CA VAL A 6 -18.51 -6.77 92.96
C VAL A 6 -17.24 -6.40 92.23
N SER A 7 -17.26 -6.15 90.92
CA SER A 7 -16.42 -5.12 90.32
C SER A 7 -16.93 -4.69 88.98
N GLY A 8 -17.03 -3.40 88.84
CA GLY A 8 -17.49 -2.69 87.70
C GLY A 8 -16.51 -2.76 86.49
N GLY A 9 -17.08 -2.89 85.35
CA GLY A 9 -16.38 -2.76 84.03
C GLY A 9 -16.96 -1.61 83.26
N THR A 10 -16.21 -0.55 83.17
CA THR A 10 -16.46 0.60 82.30
C THR A 10 -16.61 0.21 80.81
N PRO A 11 -17.54 0.79 80.06
CA PRO A 11 -17.64 0.48 78.65
C PRO A 11 -16.53 1.21 77.88
N LEU A 12 -15.64 0.45 77.23
CA LEU A 12 -14.76 0.92 76.23
C LEU A 12 -15.62 1.36 74.99
N VAL A 13 -15.93 2.65 74.93
CA VAL A 13 -16.52 3.28 73.72
C VAL A 13 -15.47 3.26 72.65
N SER A 14 -15.75 2.50 71.59
CA SER A 14 -14.95 2.37 70.40
C SER A 14 -14.81 3.73 69.67
N VAL A 15 -13.66 4.35 69.83
CA VAL A 15 -13.28 5.65 69.16
C VAL A 15 -13.00 5.45 67.67
N THR A 16 -13.04 4.25 67.14
CA THR A 16 -12.68 3.93 65.74
C THR A 16 -13.78 4.16 64.71
N THR A 17 -15.04 4.30 65.15
CA THR A 17 -16.16 4.49 64.21
C THR A 17 -16.46 5.96 63.86
N PHE A 18 -15.85 6.91 64.57
CA PHE A 18 -16.14 8.35 64.36
C PHE A 18 -15.24 9.03 63.29
N TRP A 19 -14.04 8.48 63.03
CA TRP A 19 -13.10 9.07 62.04
C TRP A 19 -13.38 8.68 60.60
N PHE A 20 -14.10 7.60 60.31
CA PHE A 20 -14.39 7.15 58.92
C PHE A 20 -15.60 7.87 58.30
N ARG A 21 -16.36 8.61 59.09
CA ARG A 21 -17.60 9.27 58.58
C ARG A 21 -17.40 10.72 58.13
N GLN A 22 -16.22 11.29 58.38
CA GLN A 22 -15.94 12.70 58.03
C GLN A 22 -15.07 12.92 56.81
N ILE A 23 -14.60 11.86 56.13
CA ILE A 23 -13.63 12.00 55.01
C ILE A 23 -14.31 11.97 53.61
N PHE A 24 -15.54 11.53 53.53
CA PHE A 24 -16.23 11.49 52.24
C PHE A 24 -17.64 12.09 52.34
N ASP A 25 -17.72 13.38 52.07
CA ASP A 25 -18.99 14.04 51.83
C ASP A 25 -19.70 13.32 50.67
N GLY A 26 -21.00 13.03 50.78
CA GLY A 26 -21.79 12.34 49.73
C GLY A 26 -21.70 13.01 48.36
N ALA A 27 -21.46 14.35 48.40
CA ALA A 27 -21.21 15.12 47.19
C ALA A 27 -19.87 14.78 46.51
N THR A 28 -18.84 14.42 47.26
CA THR A 28 -17.51 14.04 46.73
C THR A 28 -17.54 12.64 46.12
N ILE A 29 -18.27 11.71 46.71
CA ILE A 29 -18.49 10.37 46.17
C ILE A 29 -19.33 10.44 44.87
N ALA A 30 -20.39 11.27 44.85
CA ALA A 30 -21.21 11.47 43.68
C ALA A 30 -20.43 12.11 42.50
N ARG A 31 -19.53 13.08 42.80
CA ARG A 31 -18.65 13.69 41.80
C ARG A 31 -17.59 12.73 41.28
N ALA A 32 -16.99 11.89 42.13
CA ALA A 32 -16.05 10.85 41.70
C ALA A 32 -16.73 9.75 40.87
N ALA A 33 -17.93 9.33 41.24
CA ALA A 33 -18.74 8.38 40.45
C ALA A 33 -19.16 8.96 39.11
N ALA A 34 -19.59 10.24 39.06
CA ALA A 34 -19.90 10.92 37.82
C ALA A 34 -18.66 11.09 36.91
N ALA A 35 -17.50 11.43 37.48
CA ALA A 35 -16.24 11.51 36.73
C ALA A 35 -15.79 10.15 36.17
N LEU A 36 -15.94 9.07 36.94
CA LEU A 36 -15.67 7.69 36.49
C LEU A 36 -16.64 7.26 35.40
N LEU A 37 -17.92 7.64 35.48
CA LEU A 37 -18.92 7.35 34.46
C LEU A 37 -18.63 8.10 33.16
N VAL A 38 -18.26 9.38 33.22
CA VAL A 38 -17.85 10.19 32.07
C VAL A 38 -16.55 9.64 31.48
N PHE A 39 -15.59 9.22 32.30
CA PHE A 39 -14.35 8.56 31.86
C PHE A 39 -14.62 7.22 31.20
N ALA A 40 -15.50 6.39 31.75
CA ALA A 40 -15.94 5.13 31.16
C ALA A 40 -16.70 5.32 29.84
N LEU A 41 -17.54 6.35 29.73
CA LEU A 41 -18.24 6.74 28.51
C LEU A 41 -17.27 7.31 27.46
N ALA A 42 -16.26 8.09 27.84
CA ALA A 42 -15.23 8.62 26.94
C ALA A 42 -14.28 7.54 26.41
N PHE A 43 -13.97 6.50 27.15
CA PHE A 43 -13.13 5.37 26.72
C PHE A 43 -13.93 4.17 26.14
N GLY A 44 -15.25 4.13 26.34
CA GLY A 44 -16.11 3.03 25.84
C GLY A 44 -16.32 3.03 24.32
N VAL A 45 -15.87 4.06 23.57
CA VAL A 45 -16.04 4.18 22.12
C VAL A 45 -14.73 3.94 21.36
N ALA A 46 -13.76 3.23 21.95
CA ALA A 46 -12.70 2.63 21.14
C ALA A 46 -13.28 1.44 20.36
N GLY A 47 -14.18 1.72 19.41
CA GLY A 47 -14.72 0.77 18.45
C GLY A 47 -13.56 0.08 17.76
N GLY A 48 -13.24 -1.16 18.16
CA GLY A 48 -12.26 -2.00 17.50
C GLY A 48 -12.54 -1.92 16.01
N ALA A 49 -11.51 -1.71 15.18
CA ALA A 49 -11.60 -1.65 13.73
C ALA A 49 -12.19 -2.98 13.22
N GLN A 50 -13.50 -3.09 13.25
CA GLN A 50 -14.22 -4.27 12.81
C GLN A 50 -14.09 -4.35 11.29
N ALA A 51 -13.74 -5.52 10.79
CA ALA A 51 -13.66 -5.80 9.37
C ALA A 51 -14.97 -5.38 8.70
N ARG A 52 -14.93 -4.33 7.87
CA ARG A 52 -16.11 -3.84 7.18
C ARG A 52 -16.47 -4.82 6.08
N TYR A 53 -17.65 -5.41 6.19
CA TYR A 53 -18.18 -6.28 5.14
C TYR A 53 -18.35 -5.50 3.83
N ALA A 54 -17.86 -6.10 2.74
CA ALA A 54 -18.13 -5.62 1.39
C ALA A 54 -18.17 -6.78 0.41
N SER A 55 -19.02 -6.70 -0.59
CA SER A 55 -19.13 -7.72 -1.64
C SER A 55 -19.53 -7.13 -2.97
N ILE A 56 -19.16 -7.82 -4.04
CA ILE A 56 -19.59 -7.54 -5.41
C ILE A 56 -19.60 -8.83 -6.23
N VAL A 57 -20.57 -8.97 -7.14
CA VAL A 57 -20.58 -9.98 -8.18
C VAL A 57 -20.74 -9.27 -9.52
N ILE A 58 -19.86 -9.55 -10.46
CA ILE A 58 -19.91 -9.00 -11.81
C ILE A 58 -19.96 -10.11 -12.85
N ASP A 59 -20.62 -9.85 -13.95
CA ASP A 59 -20.44 -10.59 -15.18
C ASP A 59 -19.07 -10.26 -15.78
N TYR A 60 -18.27 -11.26 -16.09
CA TYR A 60 -16.92 -11.07 -16.61
C TYR A 60 -16.93 -10.37 -17.97
N ASP A 61 -17.82 -10.80 -18.88
CA ASP A 61 -17.80 -10.35 -20.28
C ASP A 61 -18.17 -8.87 -20.37
N THR A 62 -19.27 -8.47 -19.77
CA THR A 62 -19.78 -7.09 -19.83
C THR A 62 -19.23 -6.16 -18.75
N GLY A 63 -18.84 -6.72 -17.60
CA GLY A 63 -18.53 -5.95 -16.39
C GLY A 63 -19.77 -5.51 -15.60
N ARG A 64 -20.97 -5.94 -16.02
CA ARG A 64 -22.23 -5.59 -15.37
C ARG A 64 -22.25 -6.07 -13.94
N VAL A 65 -22.65 -5.20 -13.03
CA VAL A 65 -22.82 -5.53 -11.60
C VAL A 65 -24.14 -6.27 -11.40
N LEU A 66 -24.04 -7.51 -10.91
CA LEU A 66 -25.20 -8.37 -10.61
C LEU A 66 -25.60 -8.28 -9.13
N HIS A 67 -24.62 -8.02 -8.26
CA HIS A 67 -24.81 -7.80 -6.83
C HIS A 67 -23.70 -6.91 -6.29
N GLU A 68 -24.03 -6.03 -5.37
CA GLU A 68 -23.06 -5.28 -4.60
C GLU A 68 -23.59 -4.88 -3.22
N THR A 69 -22.68 -4.84 -2.26
CA THR A 69 -22.91 -4.29 -0.92
C THR A 69 -21.62 -3.66 -0.47
N ASN A 70 -21.63 -2.36 -0.14
CA ASN A 70 -20.47 -1.60 0.29
C ASN A 70 -19.25 -1.77 -0.66
N ALA A 71 -19.49 -1.98 -1.96
CA ALA A 71 -18.48 -2.37 -2.94
C ALA A 71 -17.31 -1.38 -3.04
N ASP A 72 -17.53 -0.11 -2.74
CA ASP A 72 -16.56 0.97 -2.78
C ASP A 72 -15.96 1.32 -1.42
N THR A 73 -16.36 0.61 -0.36
CA THR A 73 -15.77 0.78 0.98
C THR A 73 -14.32 0.31 0.97
N ARG A 74 -13.40 1.15 1.47
CA ARG A 74 -11.98 0.83 1.57
C ARG A 74 -11.73 -0.18 2.68
N ASN A 75 -11.19 -1.32 2.28
CA ASN A 75 -10.85 -2.45 3.13
C ASN A 75 -9.37 -2.83 2.98
N TYR A 76 -8.84 -3.56 3.94
CA TYR A 76 -7.51 -4.15 3.84
C TYR A 76 -7.57 -5.39 2.94
N PRO A 77 -6.87 -5.41 1.80
CA PRO A 77 -6.93 -6.53 0.86
C PRO A 77 -6.27 -7.80 1.38
N ALA A 78 -5.40 -7.70 2.40
CA ALA A 78 -4.58 -8.81 2.85
C ALA A 78 -3.89 -9.50 1.66
N SER A 79 -3.81 -10.84 1.62
CA SER A 79 -3.14 -11.58 0.53
C SER A 79 -3.81 -11.49 -0.84
N LEU A 80 -4.93 -10.77 -1.00
CA LEU A 80 -5.44 -10.42 -2.32
C LEU A 80 -4.46 -9.51 -3.09
N VAL A 81 -3.60 -8.78 -2.38
CA VAL A 81 -2.47 -8.00 -2.96
C VAL A 81 -1.65 -8.84 -3.94
N LYS A 82 -1.45 -10.13 -3.65
CA LYS A 82 -0.68 -11.03 -4.52
C LYS A 82 -1.28 -11.21 -5.91
N MET A 83 -2.54 -10.84 -6.12
CA MET A 83 -3.12 -10.78 -7.47
C MET A 83 -2.43 -9.72 -8.33
N MET A 84 -2.11 -8.54 -7.76
CA MET A 84 -1.34 -7.51 -8.47
C MET A 84 0.13 -7.91 -8.63
N THR A 85 0.71 -8.59 -7.64
CA THR A 85 2.07 -9.14 -7.76
C THR A 85 2.18 -10.13 -8.92
N LEU A 86 1.18 -11.02 -9.08
CA LEU A 86 1.08 -11.96 -10.19
C LEU A 86 0.78 -11.24 -11.51
N TYR A 87 -0.06 -10.20 -11.51
CA TYR A 87 -0.33 -9.40 -12.71
C TYR A 87 0.96 -8.85 -13.31
N LEU A 88 1.79 -8.16 -12.48
CA LEU A 88 3.07 -7.60 -12.93
C LEU A 88 4.09 -8.69 -13.30
N ALA A 89 4.08 -9.83 -12.63
CA ALA A 89 4.92 -10.97 -13.00
C ALA A 89 4.51 -11.56 -14.37
N PHE A 90 3.21 -11.67 -14.64
CA PHE A 90 2.70 -12.15 -15.93
C PHE A 90 2.98 -11.14 -17.07
N GLU A 91 2.85 -9.86 -16.78
CA GLU A 91 3.22 -8.79 -17.71
C GLU A 91 4.71 -8.85 -18.06
N ALA A 92 5.59 -9.06 -17.08
CA ALA A 92 7.03 -9.21 -17.29
C ALA A 92 7.38 -10.49 -18.09
N LEU A 93 6.65 -11.60 -17.88
CA LEU A 93 6.77 -12.80 -18.68
C LEU A 93 6.36 -12.58 -20.15
N ASP A 94 5.32 -11.78 -20.40
CA ASP A 94 4.87 -11.48 -21.78
C ASP A 94 5.82 -10.54 -22.51
N ARG A 95 6.51 -9.66 -21.79
CA ARG A 95 7.55 -8.79 -22.35
C ARG A 95 8.91 -9.49 -22.53
N GLY A 96 9.10 -10.69 -21.95
CA GLY A 96 10.39 -11.36 -21.96
C GLY A 96 11.36 -10.91 -20.85
N ASP A 97 10.97 -9.95 -19.97
CA ASP A 97 11.78 -9.49 -18.83
C ASP A 97 12.01 -10.61 -17.79
N LEU A 98 11.11 -11.59 -17.77
CA LEU A 98 11.23 -12.81 -16.97
C LEU A 98 11.01 -14.05 -17.86
N LYS A 99 11.66 -15.17 -17.47
CA LYS A 99 11.39 -16.50 -18.02
C LYS A 99 10.92 -17.42 -16.90
N LEU A 100 10.06 -18.42 -17.22
CA LEU A 100 9.48 -19.31 -16.19
C LEU A 100 10.53 -20.15 -15.45
N ASP A 101 11.59 -20.54 -16.13
CA ASP A 101 12.73 -21.30 -15.61
C ASP A 101 13.81 -20.43 -14.96
N GLN A 102 13.76 -19.11 -15.20
CA GLN A 102 14.72 -18.17 -14.61
C GLN A 102 14.77 -18.32 -13.09
N ARG A 103 15.99 -18.40 -12.54
CA ARG A 103 16.24 -18.58 -11.11
C ARG A 103 16.44 -17.25 -10.40
N LEU A 104 15.51 -16.88 -9.56
CA LEU A 104 15.51 -15.64 -8.77
C LEU A 104 16.23 -15.87 -7.43
N LYS A 105 17.12 -14.94 -7.04
CA LYS A 105 17.86 -14.99 -5.77
C LYS A 105 16.96 -14.58 -4.60
N VAL A 106 17.07 -15.29 -3.48
CA VAL A 106 16.35 -15.00 -2.24
C VAL A 106 17.20 -14.05 -1.37
N SER A 107 16.72 -12.87 -1.16
CA SER A 107 17.37 -11.86 -0.31
C SER A 107 17.19 -12.17 1.20
N ARG A 108 17.95 -11.46 2.05
CA ARG A 108 17.74 -11.48 3.51
C ARG A 108 16.31 -11.06 3.86
N ARG A 109 15.77 -10.05 3.18
CA ARG A 109 14.39 -9.58 3.38
C ARG A 109 13.37 -10.66 3.04
N ALA A 110 13.47 -11.28 1.87
CA ALA A 110 12.56 -12.35 1.45
C ALA A 110 12.59 -13.55 2.42
N ALA A 111 13.77 -14.00 2.82
CA ALA A 111 13.94 -15.11 3.78
C ALA A 111 13.33 -14.80 5.15
N GLY A 112 13.41 -13.53 5.61
CA GLY A 112 12.86 -13.07 6.89
C GLY A 112 11.35 -12.86 6.92
N MET A 113 10.62 -13.12 5.82
CA MET A 113 9.18 -12.84 5.78
C MET A 113 8.38 -13.75 6.72
N PRO A 114 7.37 -13.18 7.42
CA PRO A 114 6.49 -13.97 8.27
C PRO A 114 5.59 -14.91 7.46
N ALA A 115 5.01 -15.90 8.11
CA ALA A 115 4.07 -16.86 7.50
C ALA A 115 2.80 -16.11 6.96
N SER A 116 2.16 -16.62 5.89
CA SER A 116 2.44 -17.86 5.14
C SER A 116 3.65 -17.72 4.22
N LYS A 117 4.51 -18.72 4.16
CA LYS A 117 5.74 -18.69 3.38
C LYS A 117 6.15 -20.11 2.93
N LEU A 118 7.03 -20.21 1.95
CA LEU A 118 7.70 -21.46 1.56
C LEU A 118 8.76 -21.86 2.60
N GLY A 119 9.40 -20.92 3.26
CA GLY A 119 10.55 -21.10 4.12
C GLY A 119 11.87 -21.02 3.34
N LEU A 120 11.94 -20.06 2.42
CA LEU A 120 13.13 -19.81 1.60
C LEU A 120 14.28 -19.32 2.47
N ARG A 121 15.52 -19.77 2.16
CA ARG A 121 16.75 -19.37 2.85
C ARG A 121 17.47 -18.25 2.08
N ARG A 122 18.15 -17.35 2.77
CA ARG A 122 19.02 -16.34 2.15
C ARG A 122 20.03 -16.99 1.21
N GLY A 123 20.18 -16.42 0.01
CA GLY A 123 21.07 -16.93 -1.03
C GLY A 123 20.48 -18.06 -1.87
N GLU A 124 19.44 -18.74 -1.41
CA GLU A 124 18.70 -19.74 -2.20
C GLU A 124 18.18 -19.11 -3.49
N ARG A 125 18.00 -19.93 -4.53
CA ARG A 125 17.39 -19.53 -5.79
C ARG A 125 16.15 -20.36 -6.08
N ILE A 126 15.05 -19.73 -6.48
CA ILE A 126 13.81 -20.40 -6.92
C ILE A 126 13.46 -19.96 -8.33
N THR A 127 12.85 -20.84 -9.11
CA THR A 127 12.37 -20.46 -10.45
C THR A 127 11.16 -19.53 -10.36
N VAL A 128 10.95 -18.70 -11.39
CA VAL A 128 9.73 -17.85 -11.52
C VAL A 128 8.48 -18.72 -11.45
N LYS A 129 8.47 -19.90 -12.13
CA LYS A 129 7.37 -20.88 -12.05
C LYS A 129 7.08 -21.32 -10.62
N THR A 130 8.11 -21.65 -9.84
CA THR A 130 7.98 -22.01 -8.41
C THR A 130 7.40 -20.85 -7.61
N ALA A 131 7.88 -19.63 -7.83
CA ALA A 131 7.34 -18.44 -7.16
C ALA A 131 5.84 -18.22 -7.46
N ILE A 132 5.43 -18.32 -8.73
CA ILE A 132 4.03 -18.23 -9.15
C ILE A 132 3.18 -19.29 -8.44
N LEU A 133 3.58 -20.56 -8.49
CA LEU A 133 2.87 -21.66 -7.83
C LEU A 133 2.77 -21.46 -6.31
N ALA A 134 3.81 -20.95 -5.67
CA ALA A 134 3.82 -20.62 -4.25
C ALA A 134 2.85 -19.46 -3.91
N LEU A 135 2.78 -18.45 -4.76
CA LEU A 135 1.87 -17.31 -4.61
C LEU A 135 0.40 -17.74 -4.69
N VAL A 136 0.05 -18.57 -5.68
CA VAL A 136 -1.35 -18.97 -5.91
C VAL A 136 -1.82 -20.02 -4.90
N THR A 137 -0.99 -20.98 -4.51
CA THR A 137 -1.39 -22.10 -3.63
C THR A 137 -1.17 -21.76 -2.15
N LYS A 138 0.08 -21.56 -1.75
CA LYS A 138 0.50 -21.33 -0.36
C LYS A 138 0.34 -19.88 0.07
N SER A 139 0.11 -18.96 -0.88
CA SER A 139 0.08 -17.51 -0.57
C SER A 139 1.40 -17.02 0.05
N ALA A 140 2.53 -17.52 -0.43
CA ALA A 140 3.85 -17.36 0.16
C ALA A 140 4.33 -15.91 0.15
N ASN A 141 4.62 -15.34 1.34
CA ASN A 141 5.07 -13.96 1.49
C ASN A 141 6.52 -13.77 1.04
N ASP A 142 7.38 -14.75 1.32
CA ASP A 142 8.78 -14.79 0.87
C ASP A 142 8.87 -14.81 -0.66
N ALA A 143 8.12 -15.67 -1.33
CA ALA A 143 8.06 -15.70 -2.79
C ALA A 143 7.53 -14.39 -3.39
N ALA A 144 6.59 -13.70 -2.71
CA ALA A 144 6.10 -12.39 -3.17
C ALA A 144 7.21 -11.33 -3.16
N VAL A 145 8.05 -11.33 -2.12
CA VAL A 145 9.19 -10.41 -2.03
C VAL A 145 10.26 -10.75 -3.06
N VAL A 146 10.54 -12.05 -3.30
CA VAL A 146 11.48 -12.49 -4.35
C VAL A 146 11.07 -11.96 -5.72
N VAL A 147 9.78 -12.10 -6.09
CA VAL A 147 9.25 -11.55 -7.35
C VAL A 147 9.35 -10.02 -7.37
N ALA A 148 8.99 -9.36 -6.28
CA ALA A 148 9.04 -7.90 -6.19
C ALA A 148 10.45 -7.34 -6.35
N GLU A 149 11.45 -8.00 -5.75
CA GLU A 149 12.86 -7.60 -5.85
C GLU A 149 13.42 -7.88 -7.23
N ALA A 150 13.04 -8.99 -7.86
CA ALA A 150 13.44 -9.31 -9.23
C ALA A 150 12.93 -8.26 -10.24
N LEU A 151 11.68 -7.78 -10.07
CA LEU A 151 11.08 -6.83 -11.00
C LEU A 151 11.43 -5.35 -10.73
N ALA A 152 11.83 -5.02 -9.50
CA ALA A 152 12.01 -3.61 -9.13
C ALA A 152 13.22 -3.34 -8.21
N GLY A 153 14.07 -4.32 -7.97
CA GLY A 153 15.22 -4.24 -7.08
C GLY A 153 14.87 -4.13 -5.59
N ARG A 154 13.73 -3.50 -5.26
CA ARG A 154 13.24 -3.32 -3.86
C ARG A 154 11.72 -3.44 -3.80
N GLU A 155 11.20 -4.10 -2.75
CA GLU A 155 9.75 -4.26 -2.54
C GLU A 155 9.01 -2.91 -2.46
N THR A 156 9.62 -1.87 -1.89
CA THR A 156 9.01 -0.53 -1.82
C THR A 156 8.87 0.14 -3.19
N LYS A 157 9.83 -0.08 -4.10
CA LYS A 157 9.76 0.36 -5.50
C LYS A 157 8.68 -0.42 -6.25
N PHE A 158 8.64 -1.74 -6.03
CA PHE A 158 7.59 -2.60 -6.59
C PHE A 158 6.18 -2.20 -6.14
N ALA A 159 5.98 -1.87 -4.86
CA ALA A 159 4.69 -1.42 -4.34
C ALA A 159 4.21 -0.10 -4.99
N ARG A 160 5.13 0.76 -5.44
CA ARG A 160 4.80 1.95 -6.23
C ARG A 160 4.34 1.56 -7.63
N LEU A 161 5.04 0.61 -8.29
CA LEU A 161 4.61 0.06 -9.59
C LEU A 161 3.23 -0.59 -9.50
N MET A 162 2.98 -1.41 -8.48
CA MET A 162 1.65 -1.99 -8.23
C MET A 162 0.56 -0.92 -8.13
N THR A 163 0.86 0.19 -7.46
CA THR A 163 -0.12 1.29 -7.30
C THR A 163 -0.31 2.07 -8.58
N ALA A 164 0.74 2.28 -9.37
CA ALA A 164 0.65 2.87 -10.71
C ALA A 164 -0.19 1.99 -11.64
N LYS A 165 0.12 0.69 -11.71
CA LYS A 165 -0.67 -0.28 -12.50
C LYS A 165 -2.14 -0.33 -12.06
N ALA A 166 -2.41 -0.23 -10.76
CA ALA A 166 -3.78 -0.15 -10.27
C ALA A 166 -4.52 1.08 -10.85
N ARG A 167 -3.85 2.23 -10.99
CA ARG A 167 -4.46 3.43 -11.61
C ARG A 167 -4.72 3.22 -13.10
N GLU A 168 -3.77 2.62 -13.81
CA GLU A 168 -3.91 2.27 -15.24
C GLU A 168 -5.11 1.34 -15.47
N LEU A 169 -5.33 0.37 -14.57
CA LEU A 169 -6.47 -0.55 -14.63
C LEU A 169 -7.79 0.07 -14.16
N GLY A 170 -7.80 1.32 -13.71
CA GLY A 170 -9.01 1.99 -13.22
C GLY A 170 -9.34 1.71 -11.75
N MET A 171 -8.44 1.10 -10.97
CA MET A 171 -8.59 0.83 -9.53
C MET A 171 -8.37 2.12 -8.70
N LYS A 172 -9.29 3.06 -8.80
CA LYS A 172 -9.14 4.43 -8.28
C LYS A 172 -9.00 4.52 -6.76
N ARG A 173 -9.49 3.52 -6.01
CA ARG A 173 -9.50 3.52 -4.53
C ARG A 173 -8.48 2.56 -3.91
N THR A 174 -7.55 2.00 -4.71
CA THR A 174 -6.52 1.05 -4.29
C THR A 174 -5.16 1.72 -4.12
N SER A 175 -4.44 1.33 -3.08
CA SER A 175 -3.02 1.65 -2.89
C SER A 175 -2.29 0.46 -2.28
N PHE A 176 -1.20 0.06 -2.91
CA PHE A 176 -0.34 -1.02 -2.44
C PHE A 176 0.88 -0.47 -1.69
N ARG A 177 1.38 -1.22 -0.70
CA ARG A 177 2.54 -0.86 0.14
C ARG A 177 3.58 -1.96 0.29
N ASN A 178 3.20 -3.18 -0.09
CA ASN A 178 4.08 -4.34 -0.16
C ASN A 178 3.53 -5.36 -1.17
N ALA A 179 4.34 -6.34 -1.54
CA ALA A 179 3.99 -7.36 -2.53
C ALA A 179 3.13 -8.50 -1.97
N SER A 180 3.08 -8.64 -0.66
CA SER A 180 2.54 -9.82 0.02
C SER A 180 1.15 -9.65 0.61
N GLY A 181 0.75 -8.41 0.91
CA GLY A 181 -0.51 -8.11 1.62
C GLY A 181 -0.40 -8.15 3.13
N LEU A 182 0.81 -8.14 3.68
CA LEU A 182 1.04 -7.97 5.11
C LEU A 182 0.49 -6.64 5.61
N PRO A 183 0.16 -6.54 6.91
CA PRO A 183 -0.49 -5.35 7.46
C PRO A 183 0.28 -4.05 7.18
N ASN A 184 -0.42 -3.08 6.66
CA ASN A 184 0.02 -1.69 6.52
C ASN A 184 -1.22 -0.80 6.48
N ARG A 185 -1.30 0.21 7.37
CA ARG A 185 -2.48 1.09 7.49
C ARG A 185 -2.84 1.84 6.21
N ARG A 186 -1.88 2.05 5.31
CA ARG A 186 -2.05 2.75 4.04
C ARG A 186 -2.28 1.82 2.84
N GLN A 187 -2.27 0.49 3.05
CA GLN A 187 -2.55 -0.51 2.02
C GLN A 187 -4.04 -0.83 2.01
N MET A 188 -4.77 -0.26 1.07
CA MET A 188 -6.23 -0.33 1.00
C MET A 188 -6.68 -0.66 -0.41
N SER A 189 -7.85 -1.31 -0.51
CA SER A 189 -8.55 -1.57 -1.77
C SER A 189 -10.07 -1.60 -1.53
N THR A 190 -10.85 -1.87 -2.57
CA THR A 190 -12.30 -2.03 -2.51
C THR A 190 -12.72 -3.33 -3.20
N ALA A 191 -13.93 -3.81 -2.94
CA ALA A 191 -14.44 -4.99 -3.64
C ALA A 191 -14.52 -4.75 -5.15
N ARG A 192 -14.95 -3.57 -5.58
CA ARG A 192 -15.00 -3.17 -6.99
C ARG A 192 -13.61 -3.14 -7.62
N ASP A 193 -12.63 -2.53 -6.99
CA ASP A 193 -11.25 -2.48 -7.53
C ASP A 193 -10.64 -3.89 -7.64
N MET A 194 -10.91 -4.77 -6.67
CA MET A 194 -10.43 -6.17 -6.74
C MET A 194 -11.15 -6.99 -7.82
N ALA A 195 -12.42 -6.71 -8.10
CA ALA A 195 -13.12 -7.31 -9.24
C ALA A 195 -12.55 -6.80 -10.58
N THR A 196 -12.21 -5.51 -10.65
CA THR A 196 -11.51 -4.93 -11.82
C THR A 196 -10.16 -5.62 -12.07
N LEU A 197 -9.36 -5.84 -11.04
CA LEU A 197 -8.08 -6.56 -11.15
C LEU A 197 -8.28 -8.02 -11.57
N ALA A 198 -9.29 -8.68 -11.00
CA ALA A 198 -9.62 -10.06 -11.37
C ALA A 198 -10.01 -10.17 -12.85
N ARG A 199 -10.83 -9.24 -13.34
CA ARG A 199 -11.24 -9.17 -14.74
C ARG A 199 -10.03 -8.92 -15.66
N ALA A 200 -9.14 -8.01 -15.28
CA ALA A 200 -7.91 -7.71 -16.02
C ALA A 200 -6.98 -8.94 -16.10
N LEU A 201 -6.77 -9.67 -14.99
CA LEU A 201 -5.96 -10.89 -14.98
C LEU A 201 -6.45 -11.95 -15.97
N ILE A 202 -7.75 -12.16 -16.07
CA ILE A 202 -8.36 -13.14 -16.98
C ILE A 202 -8.25 -12.66 -18.43
N ARG A 203 -8.53 -11.38 -18.69
CA ARG A 203 -8.53 -10.76 -20.01
C ARG A 203 -7.13 -10.69 -20.61
N ASP A 204 -6.17 -10.17 -19.84
CA ASP A 204 -4.83 -9.83 -20.32
C ASP A 204 -3.92 -11.06 -20.38
N PHE A 205 -4.12 -12.04 -19.50
CA PHE A 205 -3.25 -13.21 -19.36
C PHE A 205 -4.02 -14.54 -19.40
N PRO A 206 -4.85 -14.84 -20.43
CA PRO A 206 -5.74 -16.01 -20.43
C PRO A 206 -4.99 -17.34 -20.27
N LYS A 207 -3.80 -17.51 -20.88
CA LYS A 207 -2.97 -18.71 -20.75
C LYS A 207 -2.35 -18.83 -19.35
N LYS A 208 -1.84 -17.72 -18.78
CA LYS A 208 -1.21 -17.70 -17.45
C LYS A 208 -2.24 -17.72 -16.32
N TYR A 209 -3.46 -17.28 -16.59
CA TYR A 209 -4.56 -17.36 -15.62
C TYR A 209 -4.82 -18.77 -15.11
N ALA A 210 -4.52 -19.79 -15.92
CA ALA A 210 -4.65 -21.20 -15.54
C ALA A 210 -3.89 -21.56 -14.24
N TYR A 211 -2.81 -20.83 -13.88
CA TYR A 211 -2.13 -21.05 -12.61
C TYR A 211 -3.05 -20.90 -11.39
N PHE A 212 -4.07 -20.03 -11.44
CA PHE A 212 -5.00 -19.81 -10.32
C PHE A 212 -5.89 -21.02 -10.01
N SER A 213 -6.07 -21.94 -10.98
CA SER A 213 -6.81 -23.20 -10.80
C SER A 213 -5.98 -24.31 -10.14
N THR A 214 -4.68 -24.09 -9.88
CA THR A 214 -3.80 -25.07 -9.27
C THR A 214 -4.28 -25.47 -7.88
N LYS A 215 -4.77 -26.69 -7.71
CA LYS A 215 -5.31 -27.21 -6.44
C LYS A 215 -4.22 -27.46 -5.40
N GLN A 216 -3.02 -27.87 -5.84
CA GLN A 216 -1.84 -28.15 -5.02
C GLN A 216 -0.57 -28.14 -5.85
N PHE A 217 0.58 -27.91 -5.21
CA PHE A 217 1.87 -28.19 -5.83
C PHE A 217 2.85 -28.79 -4.81
N ILE A 218 3.90 -29.48 -5.30
CA ILE A 218 4.92 -30.09 -4.44
C ILE A 218 6.15 -29.20 -4.46
N TYR A 219 6.65 -28.84 -3.27
CA TYR A 219 7.88 -28.09 -3.11
C TYR A 219 8.77 -28.75 -2.05
N LYS A 220 9.96 -29.18 -2.42
CA LYS A 220 10.91 -29.92 -1.56
C LYS A 220 10.22 -31.07 -0.80
N GLY A 221 9.52 -31.95 -1.53
CA GLY A 221 8.78 -33.10 -0.98
C GLY A 221 7.46 -32.74 -0.26
N ARG A 222 7.19 -31.46 0.01
CA ARG A 222 6.01 -31.02 0.76
C ARG A 222 4.84 -30.70 -0.17
N LYS A 223 3.70 -31.34 0.04
CA LYS A 223 2.45 -31.08 -0.66
C LYS A 223 1.78 -29.80 -0.13
N LEU A 224 1.75 -28.73 -0.92
CA LEU A 224 1.17 -27.44 -0.59
C LEU A 224 -0.19 -27.30 -1.26
N ARG A 225 -1.26 -27.28 -0.47
CA ARG A 225 -2.65 -27.14 -0.94
C ARG A 225 -3.02 -25.69 -1.14
N ASN A 226 -3.87 -25.40 -2.15
CA ASN A 226 -4.43 -24.08 -2.36
C ASN A 226 -5.39 -23.70 -1.21
N HIS A 227 -5.31 -22.47 -0.75
CA HIS A 227 -6.20 -21.94 0.30
C HIS A 227 -7.62 -21.67 -0.22
N ASN A 228 -7.83 -21.55 -1.53
CA ASN A 228 -9.14 -21.41 -2.13
C ASN A 228 -9.85 -22.78 -2.21
N ARG A 229 -10.70 -23.07 -1.23
CA ARG A 229 -11.40 -24.37 -1.17
C ARG A 229 -12.45 -24.52 -2.27
N LEU A 230 -12.99 -23.40 -2.79
CA LEU A 230 -14.01 -23.44 -3.85
C LEU A 230 -13.50 -24.14 -5.11
N LEU A 231 -12.19 -24.19 -5.37
CA LEU A 231 -11.58 -24.98 -6.44
C LEU A 231 -11.93 -26.47 -6.39
N LYS A 232 -12.36 -26.96 -5.21
CA LYS A 232 -12.78 -28.36 -5.02
C LYS A 232 -14.28 -28.52 -4.76
N SER A 233 -14.89 -27.52 -4.08
CA SER A 233 -16.22 -27.63 -3.52
C SER A 233 -17.30 -26.89 -4.30
N TYR A 234 -16.95 -26.07 -5.31
CA TYR A 234 -17.93 -25.30 -6.06
C TYR A 234 -17.67 -25.43 -7.57
N ARG A 235 -18.62 -26.04 -8.28
CA ARG A 235 -18.52 -26.38 -9.71
C ARG A 235 -18.23 -25.14 -10.55
N GLY A 236 -17.25 -25.28 -11.46
CA GLY A 236 -16.86 -24.22 -12.38
C GLY A 236 -15.86 -23.21 -11.82
N THR A 237 -15.43 -23.36 -10.55
CA THR A 237 -14.40 -22.45 -9.98
C THR A 237 -13.04 -22.71 -10.61
N ASP A 238 -12.39 -21.64 -11.11
CA ASP A 238 -11.06 -21.68 -11.71
C ASP A 238 -10.08 -20.64 -11.10
N GLY A 239 -10.46 -19.96 -10.05
CA GLY A 239 -9.63 -18.96 -9.35
C GLY A 239 -10.36 -18.31 -8.18
N ILE A 240 -9.81 -17.30 -7.53
CA ILE A 240 -8.54 -16.62 -7.79
C ILE A 240 -7.68 -16.63 -6.52
N LYS A 241 -8.11 -15.88 -5.45
CA LYS A 241 -7.24 -15.68 -4.29
C LYS A 241 -8.00 -15.43 -2.99
N THR A 242 -7.50 -16.04 -1.91
CA THR A 242 -7.94 -15.78 -0.53
C THR A 242 -7.02 -14.77 0.16
N GLY A 243 -7.54 -14.07 1.16
CA GLY A 243 -6.80 -13.17 2.03
C GLY A 243 -7.32 -13.20 3.47
N TYR A 244 -6.43 -13.01 4.44
CA TYR A 244 -6.80 -12.86 5.85
C TYR A 244 -5.77 -12.02 6.58
N ILE A 245 -6.23 -11.02 7.31
CA ILE A 245 -5.57 -10.40 8.46
C ILE A 245 -6.65 -10.09 9.50
N ARG A 246 -6.28 -9.95 10.77
CA ARG A 246 -7.25 -9.67 11.85
C ARG A 246 -8.16 -8.46 11.51
N ALA A 247 -7.59 -7.40 10.94
CA ALA A 247 -8.30 -6.17 10.62
C ALA A 247 -9.25 -6.27 9.40
N SER A 248 -9.11 -7.26 8.52
CA SER A 248 -9.99 -7.44 7.35
C SER A 248 -10.92 -8.63 7.43
N GLY A 249 -10.72 -9.53 8.41
CA GLY A 249 -11.39 -10.82 8.36
C GLY A 249 -10.97 -11.67 7.14
N PHE A 250 -11.78 -12.64 6.78
CA PHE A 250 -11.51 -13.58 5.68
C PHE A 250 -12.05 -13.04 4.35
N ASN A 251 -11.15 -12.77 3.41
CA ASN A 251 -11.43 -12.23 2.09
C ASN A 251 -11.31 -13.33 1.02
N LEU A 252 -12.03 -13.16 -0.09
CA LEU A 252 -11.92 -14.03 -1.27
C LEU A 252 -12.29 -13.24 -2.53
N VAL A 253 -11.51 -13.43 -3.57
CA VAL A 253 -11.88 -13.18 -4.96
C VAL A 253 -12.03 -14.54 -5.63
N ALA A 254 -13.22 -14.82 -6.15
CA ALA A 254 -13.53 -16.06 -6.87
C ALA A 254 -13.90 -15.76 -8.32
N SER A 255 -13.52 -16.66 -9.21
CA SER A 255 -13.99 -16.71 -10.59
C SER A 255 -14.61 -18.08 -10.86
N VAL A 256 -15.76 -18.07 -11.50
CA VAL A 256 -16.53 -19.28 -11.78
C VAL A 256 -17.07 -19.21 -13.21
N LYS A 257 -16.84 -20.28 -13.99
CA LYS A 257 -17.35 -20.43 -15.35
C LYS A 257 -18.36 -21.57 -15.41
N ARG A 258 -19.59 -21.29 -15.87
CA ARG A 258 -20.66 -22.28 -16.09
C ARG A 258 -21.38 -21.98 -17.41
N ASN A 259 -21.66 -22.98 -18.21
CA ASN A 259 -22.40 -22.84 -19.46
C ASN A 259 -21.92 -21.67 -20.34
N GLY A 260 -20.59 -21.59 -20.54
CA GLY A 260 -19.96 -20.53 -21.33
C GLY A 260 -19.84 -19.17 -20.61
N ARG A 261 -20.63 -18.89 -19.60
CA ARG A 261 -20.67 -17.61 -18.86
C ARG A 261 -19.75 -17.62 -17.65
N ARG A 262 -19.12 -16.48 -17.37
CA ARG A 262 -18.18 -16.33 -16.24
C ARG A 262 -18.61 -15.22 -15.29
N LEU A 263 -18.64 -15.52 -14.00
CA LEU A 263 -18.83 -14.53 -12.94
C LEU A 263 -17.55 -14.35 -12.13
N ILE A 264 -17.33 -13.12 -11.69
CA ILE A 264 -16.31 -12.76 -10.70
C ILE A 264 -17.02 -12.27 -9.46
N ALA A 265 -16.69 -12.87 -8.31
CA ALA A 265 -17.23 -12.47 -7.01
C ALA A 265 -16.11 -12.08 -6.06
N VAL A 266 -16.32 -11.01 -5.29
CA VAL A 266 -15.41 -10.54 -4.24
C VAL A 266 -16.16 -10.42 -2.93
N VAL A 267 -15.56 -10.94 -1.86
CA VAL A 267 -16.07 -10.78 -0.48
C VAL A 267 -14.92 -10.33 0.43
N PHE A 268 -15.16 -9.26 1.18
CA PHE A 268 -14.35 -8.82 2.32
C PHE A 268 -15.10 -9.05 3.63
N GLY A 269 -14.37 -9.26 4.73
CA GLY A 269 -14.95 -9.22 6.08
C GLY A 269 -15.63 -10.50 6.54
N GLY A 270 -15.35 -11.64 5.92
CA GLY A 270 -15.90 -12.93 6.38
C GLY A 270 -15.44 -13.27 7.80
N LYS A 271 -16.36 -13.81 8.64
CA LYS A 271 -16.05 -14.21 10.03
C LYS A 271 -15.14 -15.43 10.10
N THR A 272 -15.37 -16.43 9.26
CA THR A 272 -14.57 -17.67 9.15
C THR A 272 -14.34 -18.04 7.69
N PRO A 273 -13.34 -18.90 7.38
CA PRO A 273 -13.18 -19.41 6.02
C PRO A 273 -14.41 -20.11 5.48
N ARG A 274 -15.07 -20.94 6.31
CA ARG A 274 -16.27 -21.70 5.90
C ARG A 274 -17.48 -20.78 5.65
N SER A 275 -17.72 -19.80 6.53
CA SER A 275 -18.86 -18.87 6.35
C SER A 275 -18.65 -17.99 5.13
N ARG A 276 -17.41 -17.51 4.88
CA ARG A 276 -17.06 -16.75 3.67
C ARG A 276 -17.27 -17.58 2.41
N ASP A 277 -16.84 -18.85 2.38
CA ASP A 277 -16.98 -19.74 1.22
C ASP A 277 -18.45 -20.01 0.92
N ARG A 278 -19.27 -20.32 1.95
CA ARG A 278 -20.72 -20.50 1.78
C ARG A 278 -21.42 -19.22 1.29
N HIS A 279 -20.99 -18.08 1.83
CA HIS A 279 -21.58 -16.79 1.47
C HIS A 279 -21.32 -16.44 0.01
N ILE A 280 -20.05 -16.53 -0.44
CA ILE A 280 -19.71 -16.21 -1.83
C ILE A 280 -20.33 -17.19 -2.82
N ALA A 281 -20.50 -18.48 -2.46
CA ALA A 281 -21.23 -19.46 -3.25
C ALA A 281 -22.70 -19.04 -3.46
N LYS A 282 -23.41 -18.64 -2.40
CA LYS A 282 -24.78 -18.10 -2.48
C LYS A 282 -24.89 -16.86 -3.36
N LEU A 283 -23.88 -15.95 -3.29
CA LEU A 283 -23.83 -14.75 -4.14
C LEU A 283 -23.65 -15.13 -5.61
N LEU A 284 -22.79 -16.10 -5.90
CA LEU A 284 -22.56 -16.62 -7.24
C LEU A 284 -23.80 -17.31 -7.81
N ASP A 285 -24.49 -18.15 -7.02
CA ASP A 285 -25.74 -18.81 -7.43
C ASP A 285 -26.81 -17.78 -7.81
N ARG A 286 -27.02 -16.76 -6.97
CA ARG A 286 -27.91 -15.63 -7.29
C ARG A 286 -27.46 -14.86 -8.53
N GLY A 287 -26.15 -14.66 -8.69
CA GLY A 287 -25.58 -14.00 -9.86
C GLY A 287 -25.86 -14.77 -11.16
N PHE A 288 -25.69 -16.11 -11.15
CA PHE A 288 -26.00 -16.96 -12.31
C PHE A 288 -27.50 -16.97 -12.61
N ALA A 289 -28.37 -17.04 -11.59
CA ALA A 289 -29.82 -16.96 -11.78
C ALA A 289 -30.22 -15.61 -12.42
N LYS A 290 -29.67 -14.48 -11.90
CA LYS A 290 -29.95 -13.16 -12.46
C LYS A 290 -29.38 -13.02 -13.88
N LEU A 291 -28.22 -13.65 -14.17
CA LEU A 291 -27.64 -13.62 -15.51
C LEU A 291 -28.47 -14.42 -16.51
N ALA A 292 -29.07 -15.54 -16.07
CA ALA A 292 -29.97 -16.35 -16.90
C ALA A 292 -31.29 -15.61 -17.26
N SER A 293 -31.79 -14.75 -16.36
CA SER A 293 -33.00 -13.94 -16.65
C SER A 293 -32.73 -12.76 -17.59
N ILE A 294 -31.46 -12.43 -17.83
CA ILE A 294 -31.03 -11.40 -18.81
C ILE A 294 -30.70 -12.13 -20.09
N GLY A 295 -31.62 -12.18 -21.05
CA GLY A 295 -31.40 -12.86 -22.34
C GLY A 295 -30.10 -12.47 -23.03
N PRO A 296 -29.55 -13.33 -23.91
CA PRO A 296 -28.24 -13.10 -24.57
C PRO A 296 -28.17 -11.80 -25.37
N ASP A 297 -29.26 -11.35 -25.94
CA ASP A 297 -29.35 -10.17 -26.81
C ASP A 297 -29.24 -8.82 -26.10
N LYS A 298 -29.30 -8.81 -24.75
CA LYS A 298 -29.15 -7.59 -23.92
C LYS A 298 -27.78 -7.39 -23.33
N ILE A 299 -26.76 -8.08 -23.85
CA ILE A 299 -25.40 -8.06 -23.31
C ILE A 299 -24.50 -7.28 -24.25
N PRO A 300 -23.99 -6.10 -23.87
CA PRO A 300 -23.00 -5.38 -24.66
C PRO A 300 -21.74 -6.22 -24.87
N PRO A 301 -21.06 -6.09 -26.02
CA PRO A 301 -19.80 -6.79 -26.25
C PRO A 301 -18.74 -6.40 -25.19
N PRO A 302 -17.79 -7.29 -24.90
CA PRO A 302 -16.73 -6.99 -23.96
C PRO A 302 -15.88 -5.81 -24.49
N PRO A 303 -15.44 -4.89 -23.61
CA PRO A 303 -14.59 -3.79 -24.03
C PRO A 303 -13.30 -4.32 -24.67
N PRO A 304 -12.78 -3.67 -25.74
CA PRO A 304 -11.60 -4.11 -26.44
C PRO A 304 -10.39 -4.23 -25.51
N ARG A 305 -9.49 -5.14 -25.84
CA ARG A 305 -8.20 -5.24 -25.13
C ARG A 305 -7.45 -3.92 -25.27
N LYS A 306 -7.04 -3.31 -24.18
CA LYS A 306 -6.12 -2.18 -24.26
C LYS A 306 -4.79 -2.66 -24.85
N PRO A 307 -4.16 -1.91 -25.77
CA PRO A 307 -2.81 -2.24 -26.22
C PRO A 307 -1.87 -2.33 -25.02
N ALA A 308 -0.92 -3.26 -25.07
CA ALA A 308 0.11 -3.37 -24.05
C ALA A 308 0.91 -2.05 -24.05
N PHE A 309 0.71 -1.23 -23.02
CA PHE A 309 1.55 -0.06 -22.83
C PHE A 309 2.95 -0.55 -22.45
N ALA A 310 3.95 -0.21 -23.24
CA ALA A 310 5.34 -0.30 -22.85
C ALA A 310 5.49 0.52 -21.55
N LEU A 311 5.91 -0.11 -20.46
CA LEU A 311 6.46 0.63 -19.33
C LEU A 311 7.66 1.38 -19.91
N ALA A 312 7.71 2.71 -19.71
CA ALA A 312 8.82 3.52 -20.17
C ALA A 312 10.15 2.85 -19.79
N ALA A 313 11.11 2.91 -20.70
CA ALA A 313 12.41 2.24 -20.63
C ALA A 313 13.26 2.53 -19.36
N ASP A 314 12.75 3.34 -18.43
CA ASP A 314 13.38 3.71 -17.18
C ASP A 314 13.48 2.58 -16.14
N PHE A 315 13.04 1.37 -16.44
CA PHE A 315 13.04 0.22 -15.53
C PHE A 315 13.81 -0.99 -16.06
N ALA A 316 14.74 -0.79 -16.97
CA ALA A 316 15.66 -1.86 -17.36
C ALA A 316 16.39 -2.41 -16.12
N PRO A 317 16.53 -3.74 -15.97
CA PRO A 317 17.37 -4.31 -14.93
C PRO A 317 18.78 -3.77 -15.11
N SER A 318 19.40 -3.33 -13.98
CA SER A 318 20.83 -2.96 -14.00
C SER A 318 21.65 -4.09 -14.60
N PRO A 319 22.63 -3.81 -15.48
CA PRO A 319 23.48 -4.84 -16.04
C PRO A 319 24.17 -5.61 -14.91
N GLU A 320 24.27 -6.90 -15.10
CA GLU A 320 24.95 -7.84 -14.22
C GLU A 320 26.41 -7.40 -14.05
N ILE A 321 26.82 -7.06 -12.83
CA ILE A 321 28.22 -6.79 -12.53
C ILE A 321 28.92 -8.13 -12.69
N ALA A 322 29.72 -8.27 -13.76
CA ALA A 322 30.62 -9.37 -13.96
C ALA A 322 31.56 -9.50 -12.73
N PRO A 323 31.92 -10.69 -12.30
CA PRO A 323 32.82 -10.87 -11.17
C PRO A 323 34.21 -10.29 -11.55
N ALA A 324 34.61 -9.25 -10.83
CA ALA A 324 35.96 -8.72 -10.92
C ALA A 324 36.96 -9.83 -10.57
N GLN A 325 37.84 -10.11 -11.51
CA GLN A 325 39.00 -10.98 -11.29
C GLN A 325 39.88 -10.35 -10.23
N ALA A 326 40.16 -11.11 -9.19
CA ALA A 326 41.06 -10.72 -8.12
C ALA A 326 42.53 -10.67 -8.67
N THR A 327 42.98 -9.49 -8.98
CA THR A 327 44.42 -9.25 -9.11
C THR A 327 44.98 -8.91 -7.73
N THR A 328 45.74 -9.85 -7.18
CA THR A 328 46.57 -9.64 -6.00
C THR A 328 47.58 -8.56 -6.29
N ARG A 329 47.46 -7.40 -5.66
CA ARG A 329 48.54 -6.40 -5.59
C ARG A 329 48.79 -6.02 -4.14
N ALA A 330 50.05 -6.18 -3.74
CA ALA A 330 50.59 -5.99 -2.42
C ALA A 330 50.34 -4.57 -1.88
N ARG A 331 50.11 -4.51 -0.58
CA ARG A 331 49.91 -3.31 0.23
C ARG A 331 51.25 -2.72 0.63
N PRO A 332 51.57 -1.43 0.38
CA PRO A 332 52.62 -0.72 1.09
C PRO A 332 52.10 -0.10 2.39
N ALA A 333 52.93 -0.08 3.41
CA ALA A 333 52.71 0.45 4.75
C ALA A 333 52.64 2.00 4.80
N PRO A 334 52.11 2.59 5.89
CA PRO A 334 51.76 4.01 5.92
C PRO A 334 52.94 4.91 6.27
N SER A 335 53.12 6.00 5.51
CA SER A 335 54.00 7.11 5.90
C SER A 335 53.15 8.27 6.45
N LYS A 336 53.47 8.70 7.67
CA LYS A 336 53.03 9.94 8.30
C LYS A 336 53.66 11.14 7.61
N LYS A 337 52.88 12.16 7.21
CA LYS A 337 53.19 13.58 7.51
C LYS A 337 51.99 14.45 7.14
N ALA A 338 51.69 15.34 8.06
CA ALA A 338 50.66 16.35 8.02
C ALA A 338 50.94 17.48 7.04
N ALA A 339 49.90 18.00 6.38
CA ALA A 339 49.84 19.40 5.99
C ALA A 339 48.37 19.85 6.00
N ALA A 340 48.12 20.87 6.80
CA ALA A 340 46.84 21.54 6.93
C ALA A 340 46.45 22.21 5.62
N GLN A 341 45.30 21.82 5.05
CA GLN A 341 44.68 22.58 3.99
C GLN A 341 43.38 23.21 4.51
N LYS A 342 43.30 24.53 4.30
CA LYS A 342 42.20 25.44 4.66
C LYS A 342 40.85 24.90 4.14
N LYS A 343 39.85 24.87 5.02
CA LYS A 343 38.45 24.70 4.65
C LYS A 343 38.02 25.71 3.58
N PRO A 344 37.42 25.28 2.47
CA PRO A 344 36.79 26.23 1.56
C PRO A 344 35.52 26.77 2.24
N THR A 345 35.34 28.06 2.15
CA THR A 345 34.16 28.83 2.57
C THR A 345 32.91 28.27 1.86
N PRO A 346 31.83 28.02 2.57
CA PRO A 346 30.61 27.51 1.93
C PRO A 346 30.03 28.58 0.99
N PRO A 347 29.56 28.16 -0.21
CA PRO A 347 28.93 29.10 -1.13
C PRO A 347 27.67 29.71 -0.48
N LYS A 348 27.47 31.03 -0.71
CA LYS A 348 26.32 31.79 -0.23
C LYS A 348 25.04 31.08 -0.58
N VAL A 349 24.31 30.67 0.42
CA VAL A 349 22.93 30.11 0.30
C VAL A 349 22.03 31.26 -0.19
N PRO A 350 21.23 31.08 -1.26
CA PRO A 350 20.29 32.10 -1.67
C PRO A 350 19.31 32.38 -0.52
N THR A 351 19.16 33.66 -0.19
CA THR A 351 18.32 34.15 0.90
C THR A 351 16.86 33.72 0.67
N VAL A 352 16.34 32.94 1.60
CA VAL A 352 14.91 32.57 1.60
C VAL A 352 14.16 33.74 2.21
N GLU A 353 13.79 34.71 1.39
CA GLU A 353 12.88 35.78 1.85
C GLU A 353 11.46 35.23 1.96
N ILE A 354 10.98 35.22 3.18
CA ILE A 354 9.56 35.16 3.52
C ILE A 354 9.15 36.62 3.68
N GLY A 355 8.91 37.28 2.56
CA GLY A 355 8.61 38.68 2.57
C GLY A 355 7.50 39.03 1.59
N SER A 356 6.51 39.69 2.08
CA SER A 356 5.70 40.65 1.37
C SER A 356 6.62 41.78 0.89
N SER A 357 7.11 41.72 -0.34
CA SER A 357 7.57 42.89 -1.06
C SER A 357 7.22 42.74 -2.54
N GLU A 358 6.47 43.68 -2.95
CA GLU A 358 5.92 43.95 -4.26
C GLU A 358 7.06 44.35 -5.21
N THR A 359 7.74 43.38 -5.84
CA THR A 359 8.52 43.62 -7.05
C THR A 359 7.84 42.89 -8.19
N ALA A 360 7.39 43.66 -9.15
CA ALA A 360 6.69 43.16 -10.34
C ALA A 360 7.48 42.04 -11.04
N ILE A 361 6.87 40.87 -11.14
CA ILE A 361 7.39 39.76 -11.92
C ILE A 361 7.02 40.05 -13.38
N PRO A 362 7.98 40.02 -14.35
CA PRO A 362 7.66 40.24 -15.77
C PRO A 362 6.62 39.22 -16.25
N ASP A 363 5.62 39.65 -16.98
CA ASP A 363 4.57 38.79 -17.55
C ASP A 363 4.91 38.53 -19.04
N PRO A 364 4.93 37.29 -19.52
CA PRO A 364 4.69 36.02 -18.79
C PRO A 364 5.98 35.44 -18.19
N SER A 365 5.95 35.05 -16.89
CA SER A 365 7.06 34.35 -16.23
C SER A 365 6.84 32.84 -16.20
N TRP A 366 7.93 32.09 -16.18
CA TRP A 366 7.92 30.65 -16.03
C TRP A 366 8.45 30.23 -14.67
N GLY A 367 8.18 29.02 -14.29
CA GLY A 367 8.67 28.43 -13.07
C GLY A 367 8.69 26.92 -13.14
N ILE A 368 9.16 26.30 -12.05
CA ILE A 368 9.11 24.87 -11.86
C ILE A 368 8.37 24.52 -10.57
N GLN A 369 7.60 23.45 -10.58
CA GLN A 369 7.01 22.84 -9.39
C GLN A 369 7.76 21.56 -9.05
N VAL A 370 8.39 21.53 -7.87
CA VAL A 370 9.26 20.43 -7.41
C VAL A 370 8.57 19.49 -6.41
N GLY A 371 7.25 19.52 -6.40
CA GLY A 371 6.43 18.59 -5.64
C GLY A 371 5.17 19.22 -5.06
N ALA A 372 4.32 18.35 -4.51
CA ALA A 372 3.10 18.69 -3.79
C ALA A 372 3.01 17.85 -2.50
N TYR A 373 2.80 18.49 -1.34
CA TYR A 373 2.95 17.86 -0.03
C TYR A 373 1.77 18.18 0.88
N TYR A 374 1.39 17.28 1.77
CA TYR A 374 0.35 17.53 2.78
C TYR A 374 0.83 18.34 4.00
N ARG A 375 2.13 18.66 4.09
CA ARG A 375 2.72 19.46 5.18
C ARG A 375 3.65 20.51 4.61
N TYR A 376 3.68 21.70 5.24
CA TYR A 376 4.49 22.84 4.83
C TYR A 376 6.02 22.56 4.88
N LYS A 377 6.51 21.96 6.00
CA LYS A 377 7.97 21.68 6.17
C LYS A 377 8.57 20.83 5.04
N PRO A 378 7.97 19.69 4.60
CA PRO A 378 8.47 18.94 3.44
C PRO A 378 8.41 19.73 2.12
N ALA A 379 7.39 20.58 1.91
CA ALA A 379 7.30 21.44 0.72
C ALA A 379 8.45 22.45 0.67
N LYS A 380 8.74 23.13 1.79
CA LYS A 380 9.86 24.05 1.92
C LYS A 380 11.21 23.35 1.68
N LYS A 381 11.42 22.17 2.30
CA LYS A 381 12.65 21.39 2.12
C LYS A 381 12.88 21.00 0.65
N ALA A 382 11.84 20.62 -0.09
CA ALA A 382 11.94 20.26 -1.51
C ALA A 382 12.39 21.44 -2.38
N ALA A 383 11.82 22.65 -2.17
CA ALA A 383 12.24 23.83 -2.91
C ALA A 383 13.69 24.24 -2.62
N VAL A 384 14.09 24.24 -1.35
CA VAL A 384 15.46 24.53 -0.93
C VAL A 384 16.45 23.53 -1.53
N THR A 385 16.13 22.23 -1.48
CA THR A 385 16.98 21.18 -2.06
C THR A 385 17.12 21.33 -3.57
N ALA A 386 16.07 21.71 -4.29
CA ALA A 386 16.13 21.96 -5.73
C ALA A 386 17.03 23.18 -6.05
N ALA A 387 16.87 24.29 -5.32
CA ALA A 387 17.67 25.48 -5.47
C ALA A 387 19.17 25.21 -5.19
N GLN A 388 19.47 24.46 -4.13
CA GLN A 388 20.84 24.09 -3.77
C GLN A 388 21.53 23.16 -4.78
N ARG A 389 20.77 22.35 -5.51
CA ARG A 389 21.33 21.43 -6.52
C ARG A 389 21.63 22.06 -7.86
N LEU A 390 20.97 23.16 -8.17
CA LEU A 390 21.08 23.85 -9.45
C LEU A 390 21.22 25.35 -9.24
N PRO A 391 22.27 25.82 -8.53
CA PRO A 391 22.43 27.23 -8.21
C PRO A 391 22.43 28.09 -9.48
N ASP A 392 23.15 27.71 -10.51
CA ASP A 392 23.32 28.50 -11.75
C ASP A 392 22.00 28.67 -12.55
N LEU A 393 21.13 27.65 -12.51
CA LEU A 393 19.85 27.69 -13.24
C LEU A 393 18.73 28.36 -12.41
N LEU A 394 18.84 28.34 -11.08
CA LEU A 394 17.78 28.73 -10.15
C LEU A 394 18.20 29.92 -9.25
N GLU A 395 19.33 30.62 -9.56
CA GLU A 395 19.88 31.73 -8.78
C GLU A 395 18.85 32.86 -8.55
N ASN A 396 18.10 33.20 -9.60
CA ASN A 396 17.11 34.28 -9.56
C ASN A 396 15.68 33.74 -9.33
N ALA A 397 15.53 32.47 -8.98
CA ALA A 397 14.22 31.88 -8.76
C ALA A 397 13.70 32.17 -7.35
N ARG A 398 12.51 32.74 -7.26
CA ARG A 398 11.82 32.94 -6.00
C ARG A 398 11.11 31.65 -5.56
N VAL A 399 11.40 31.19 -4.34
CA VAL A 399 10.69 30.06 -3.74
C VAL A 399 9.30 30.47 -3.31
N THR A 400 8.27 29.83 -3.84
CA THR A 400 6.88 30.08 -3.51
C THR A 400 6.20 28.78 -3.08
N ILE A 401 5.57 28.79 -1.92
CA ILE A 401 4.79 27.65 -1.42
C ILE A 401 3.34 28.07 -1.33
N THR A 402 2.56 27.70 -2.33
CA THR A 402 1.11 27.94 -2.33
C THR A 402 0.37 26.72 -1.80
N HIS A 403 -0.81 26.90 -1.24
CA HIS A 403 -1.64 25.78 -0.85
C HIS A 403 -2.99 25.79 -1.59
N ILE A 404 -3.53 24.61 -1.78
CA ILE A 404 -4.89 24.40 -2.27
C ILE A 404 -5.62 23.50 -1.29
N GLN A 405 -6.91 23.72 -1.15
CA GLN A 405 -7.77 22.81 -0.41
C GLN A 405 -8.14 21.65 -1.33
N GLY A 406 -7.62 20.46 -1.03
CA GLY A 406 -7.96 19.21 -1.71
C GLY A 406 -8.99 18.41 -0.90
N GLN A 407 -9.60 17.42 -1.51
CA GLN A 407 -10.58 16.53 -0.84
C GLN A 407 -10.05 15.82 0.43
N ARG A 408 -8.72 15.80 0.64
CA ARG A 408 -8.06 15.14 1.78
C ARG A 408 -7.26 16.11 2.65
N GLY A 409 -7.61 17.41 2.63
CA GLY A 409 -6.92 18.44 3.38
C GLY A 409 -6.02 19.33 2.52
N ARG A 410 -5.31 20.22 3.18
CA ARG A 410 -4.47 21.24 2.55
C ARG A 410 -3.25 20.61 1.86
N ILE A 411 -3.02 20.94 0.57
CA ILE A 411 -1.88 20.47 -0.23
C ILE A 411 -0.99 21.66 -0.52
N TYR A 412 0.28 21.61 -0.09
CA TYR A 412 1.30 22.62 -0.30
C TYR A 412 2.08 22.32 -1.57
N ARG A 413 2.00 23.20 -2.57
CA ARG A 413 2.74 23.13 -3.83
C ARG A 413 4.05 23.88 -3.72
N SER A 414 5.16 23.19 -3.90
CA SER A 414 6.52 23.72 -3.81
C SER A 414 6.97 24.19 -5.20
N ARG A 415 7.19 25.49 -5.37
CA ARG A 415 7.48 26.11 -6.67
C ARG A 415 8.68 27.04 -6.57
N LEU A 416 9.41 27.15 -7.69
CA LEU A 416 10.43 28.14 -7.94
C LEU A 416 9.99 28.92 -9.19
N ILE A 417 9.73 30.21 -9.05
CA ILE A 417 9.12 31.09 -10.07
C ILE A 417 10.07 32.26 -10.41
N GLY A 418 9.80 32.97 -11.50
CA GLY A 418 10.66 34.05 -11.97
C GLY A 418 11.75 33.59 -12.95
N LEU A 419 11.52 32.45 -13.62
CA LEU A 419 12.44 31.90 -14.60
C LEU A 419 12.00 32.24 -16.03
N THR A 420 12.94 32.19 -16.96
CA THR A 420 12.65 32.10 -18.39
C THR A 420 12.20 30.68 -18.75
N GLU A 421 11.49 30.48 -19.82
CA GLU A 421 11.08 29.13 -20.27
C GLU A 421 12.27 28.18 -20.44
N ALA A 422 13.34 28.68 -21.08
CA ALA A 422 14.55 27.92 -21.33
C ALA A 422 15.20 27.45 -19.99
N LYS A 423 15.35 28.34 -19.00
CA LYS A 423 15.88 28.01 -17.66
C LYS A 423 14.96 27.02 -16.92
N ALA A 424 13.64 27.21 -16.95
CA ALA A 424 12.68 26.30 -16.32
C ALA A 424 12.75 24.89 -16.93
N ARG A 425 12.81 24.76 -18.26
CA ARG A 425 12.94 23.47 -18.95
C ARG A 425 14.30 22.80 -18.66
N ALA A 426 15.41 23.57 -18.67
CA ALA A 426 16.74 23.07 -18.36
C ALA A 426 16.81 22.56 -16.89
N ALA A 427 16.30 23.35 -15.94
CA ALA A 427 16.25 22.97 -14.53
C ALA A 427 15.44 21.69 -14.32
N CYS A 428 14.27 21.56 -14.94
CA CYS A 428 13.46 20.34 -14.85
C CYS A 428 14.18 19.13 -15.45
N ARG A 429 14.84 19.24 -16.59
CA ARG A 429 15.62 18.14 -17.17
C ARG A 429 16.71 17.67 -16.18
N SER A 430 17.46 18.59 -15.57
CA SER A 430 18.52 18.28 -14.62
C SER A 430 17.99 17.67 -13.32
N LEU A 431 16.87 18.20 -12.78
CA LEU A 431 16.24 17.66 -11.57
C LEU A 431 15.66 16.27 -11.83
N THR A 432 15.05 16.04 -12.99
CA THR A 432 14.53 14.73 -13.38
C THR A 432 15.64 13.70 -13.54
N LYS A 433 16.77 14.06 -14.18
CA LYS A 433 17.98 13.21 -14.23
C LYS A 433 18.49 12.87 -12.81
N ALA A 434 18.38 13.81 -11.86
CA ALA A 434 18.71 13.60 -10.46
C ALA A 434 17.61 12.89 -9.64
N LYS A 435 16.58 12.35 -10.31
CA LYS A 435 15.43 11.63 -9.70
C LYS A 435 14.60 12.48 -8.71
N LEU A 436 14.50 13.77 -8.98
CA LEU A 436 13.61 14.70 -8.28
C LEU A 436 12.40 15.01 -9.17
N ASP A 437 11.21 15.07 -8.54
CA ASP A 437 10.00 15.45 -9.25
C ASP A 437 10.11 16.90 -9.73
N CYS A 438 9.84 17.15 -11.01
CA CYS A 438 9.82 18.48 -11.57
C CYS A 438 8.77 18.61 -12.67
N LEU A 439 8.01 19.71 -12.61
CA LEU A 439 7.03 20.10 -13.62
C LEU A 439 7.26 21.55 -14.00
N VAL A 440 7.46 21.84 -15.29
CA VAL A 440 7.53 23.21 -15.80
C VAL A 440 6.13 23.81 -15.75
N ILE A 441 6.01 25.02 -15.22
CA ILE A 441 4.73 25.72 -15.08
C ILE A 441 4.84 27.14 -15.67
N ARG A 442 3.76 27.61 -16.33
CA ARG A 442 3.61 29.02 -16.71
C ARG A 442 2.93 29.76 -15.56
N VAL A 443 3.47 30.90 -15.15
CA VAL A 443 2.99 31.69 -14.03
C VAL A 443 2.16 32.85 -14.60
N GLY A 444 0.82 32.76 -14.49
CA GLY A 444 -0.07 33.85 -14.87
C GLY A 444 -0.32 34.82 -13.70
N ARG A 445 -0.85 36.01 -13.96
CA ARG A 445 -1.08 37.10 -12.99
C ARG A 445 -1.77 36.65 -11.67
N ARG A 446 -2.68 35.68 -11.71
CA ARG A 446 -3.36 35.17 -10.50
C ARG A 446 -2.48 34.37 -9.54
N LEU A 447 -1.31 33.87 -9.97
CA LEU A 447 -0.38 33.10 -9.13
C LEU A 447 0.67 33.99 -8.46
N ALA A 448 0.88 35.20 -8.95
CA ALA A 448 1.80 36.17 -8.36
C ALA A 448 1.20 36.90 -7.12
N MET A 449 -0.12 36.89 -6.96
CA MET A 449 -0.84 37.58 -5.89
C MET A 449 -1.45 36.69 -4.82
N ALA A 450 -1.17 35.36 -4.84
CA ALA A 450 -1.67 34.47 -3.78
C ALA A 450 -0.61 34.37 -2.67
N ASN A 451 -0.72 35.26 -1.71
CA ASN A 451 -0.10 35.20 -0.38
C ASN A 451 -0.74 34.10 0.49
#